data_b31b7f9e215d70fbc7aace62f88e81b2
#
_entry.id   b31b7f9e215d70fbc7aace62f88e81b2
#
_cell.length_a   1.000
_cell.length_b   1.000
_cell.length_c   1.000
_cell.angle_alpha   90.00
_cell.angle_beta   90.00
_cell.angle_gamma   90.00
#
_symmetry.space_group_name_H-M   'P 1'
#
loop_
_entity.id
_entity.type
_entity.pdbx_description
1 polymer ?
#
loop_
_entity_poly.entity_id
_entity_poly.type
_entity_poly.pdbx_seq_one_letter_code
_entity_poly.pdbx_strand_id
1 'polypeptide(L)'
;MTIIRTPAEFMKLRETLNNKKIGFVPTMGGLHNGHLSLVNRAKSENEITVVSVYLNETQFNDKNDLVTYPANFDDDCALLESAGVDYLFAPNYAVMYPDDYRYMVTEKDFSKLLCGAKRPGHFDGVLTVVMKLLNIVRPANAYFGEKDFQQLTLLRGMVEAFFMNINLVGCPIVREENGLAISSRNRKLSQQGLALAPKFHEILAAGGTESEIASNLEKAGFKVDYVTKHNGRLYAAVFLEDVRPDHRP
;
A
#
# COMPACT_ATOMS: atom_id res chain seq x y z
N MET A 1 1.15 -9.19 21.33
CA MET A 1 1.98 -8.87 20.12
C MET A 1 3.38 -8.46 20.55
N THR A 2 4.46 -8.95 19.89
CA THR A 2 5.84 -8.53 20.16
C THR A 2 6.29 -7.48 19.14
N ILE A 3 6.81 -6.34 19.63
CA ILE A 3 7.31 -5.25 18.77
C ILE A 3 8.82 -5.40 18.59
N ILE A 4 9.27 -5.39 17.34
CA ILE A 4 10.67 -5.50 16.92
C ILE A 4 11.05 -4.25 16.14
N ARG A 5 12.18 -3.66 16.44
CA ARG A 5 12.58 -2.36 15.89
C ARG A 5 13.78 -2.38 14.96
N THR A 6 14.53 -3.47 14.94
CA THR A 6 15.73 -3.55 14.09
C THR A 6 15.69 -4.77 13.17
N PRO A 7 16.27 -4.68 11.96
CA PRO A 7 16.45 -5.83 11.06
C PRO A 7 17.19 -6.98 11.72
N ALA A 8 18.23 -6.69 12.50
CA ALA A 8 19.04 -7.72 13.16
C ALA A 8 18.23 -8.55 14.18
N GLU A 9 17.42 -7.88 15.01
CA GLU A 9 16.51 -8.57 15.94
C GLU A 9 15.49 -9.43 15.21
N PHE A 10 14.90 -8.91 14.11
CA PHE A 10 13.92 -9.66 13.33
C PHE A 10 14.53 -10.88 12.65
N MET A 11 15.72 -10.74 12.07
CA MET A 11 16.42 -11.85 11.42
C MET A 11 16.78 -12.95 12.42
N LYS A 12 17.19 -12.59 13.65
CA LYS A 12 17.44 -13.53 14.75
C LYS A 12 16.13 -14.26 15.16
N LEU A 13 15.04 -13.52 15.31
CA LEU A 13 13.72 -14.14 15.55
C LEU A 13 13.35 -15.09 14.42
N ARG A 14 13.58 -14.69 13.16
CA ARG A 14 13.23 -15.51 12.00
C ARG A 14 13.92 -16.89 12.01
N GLU A 15 15.13 -16.98 12.55
CA GLU A 15 15.84 -18.26 12.73
C GLU A 15 15.10 -19.19 13.69
N THR A 16 14.45 -18.66 14.73
CA THR A 16 13.63 -19.46 15.66
C THR A 16 12.31 -19.94 15.06
N LEU A 17 11.85 -19.29 13.98
CA LEU A 17 10.61 -19.57 13.28
C LEU A 17 10.81 -20.37 11.98
N ASN A 18 11.95 -21.08 11.82
CA ASN A 18 12.38 -21.68 10.56
C ASN A 18 11.33 -22.57 9.87
N ASN A 19 10.51 -23.30 10.61
CA ASN A 19 9.52 -24.25 10.06
C ASN A 19 8.12 -23.66 10.05
N LYS A 20 7.94 -22.38 10.38
CA LYS A 20 6.64 -21.74 10.44
C LYS A 20 6.30 -21.01 9.16
N LYS A 21 5.06 -21.19 8.70
CA LYS A 21 4.53 -20.43 7.58
C LYS A 21 4.16 -19.02 8.05
N ILE A 22 4.91 -18.04 7.57
CA ILE A 22 4.73 -16.62 7.92
C ILE A 22 3.89 -15.93 6.86
N GLY A 23 2.81 -15.26 7.29
CA GLY A 23 2.06 -14.28 6.52
C GLY A 23 2.51 -12.86 6.90
N PHE A 24 2.77 -12.01 5.91
CA PHE A 24 3.29 -10.67 6.11
C PHE A 24 2.38 -9.60 5.50
N VAL A 25 2.10 -8.55 6.26
CA VAL A 25 1.33 -7.39 5.80
C VAL A 25 2.20 -6.12 5.97
N PRO A 26 2.84 -5.63 4.90
CA PRO A 26 3.59 -4.37 4.97
C PRO A 26 2.65 -3.17 4.93
N THR A 27 2.82 -2.23 5.87
CA THR A 27 2.05 -0.99 5.97
C THR A 27 2.93 0.21 6.30
N MET A 28 2.41 1.40 6.09
CA MET A 28 3.03 2.66 6.53
C MET A 28 2.43 3.21 7.82
N GLY A 29 1.52 2.47 8.47
CA GLY A 29 0.72 2.98 9.58
C GLY A 29 -0.55 3.70 9.13
N GLY A 30 -1.26 4.31 10.10
CA GLY A 30 -2.58 4.88 9.85
C GLY A 30 -3.60 3.79 9.52
N LEU A 31 -3.58 2.71 10.29
CA LEU A 31 -4.33 1.50 10.01
C LEU A 31 -5.85 1.72 10.05
N HIS A 32 -6.57 0.95 9.27
CA HIS A 32 -8.02 0.98 9.13
C HIS A 32 -8.54 -0.40 8.69
N ASN A 33 -9.86 -0.56 8.59
CA ASN A 33 -10.51 -1.83 8.23
C ASN A 33 -9.99 -2.46 6.92
N GLY A 34 -9.56 -1.66 5.96
CA GLY A 34 -8.89 -2.16 4.76
C GLY A 34 -7.58 -2.90 5.08
N HIS A 35 -6.76 -2.39 6.00
CA HIS A 35 -5.55 -3.10 6.47
C HIS A 35 -5.91 -4.32 7.31
N LEU A 36 -6.93 -4.23 8.16
CA LEU A 36 -7.40 -5.37 8.96
C LEU A 36 -7.88 -6.53 8.09
N SER A 37 -8.47 -6.28 6.93
CA SER A 37 -8.85 -7.36 6.01
C SER A 37 -7.65 -8.15 5.51
N LEU A 38 -6.50 -7.46 5.24
CA LEU A 38 -5.24 -8.12 4.90
C LEU A 38 -4.69 -8.95 6.08
N VAL A 39 -4.71 -8.36 7.28
CA VAL A 39 -4.26 -9.02 8.50
C VAL A 39 -5.08 -10.28 8.79
N ASN A 40 -6.39 -10.18 8.72
CA ASN A 40 -7.30 -11.33 8.96
C ASN A 40 -7.06 -12.45 7.94
N ARG A 41 -6.84 -12.09 6.67
CA ARG A 41 -6.51 -13.07 5.64
C ARG A 41 -5.15 -13.71 5.89
N ALA A 42 -4.12 -12.90 6.20
CA ALA A 42 -2.80 -13.41 6.56
C ALA A 42 -2.88 -14.40 7.71
N LYS A 43 -3.66 -14.08 8.74
CA LYS A 43 -3.88 -14.89 9.92
C LYS A 43 -4.60 -16.22 9.63
N SER A 44 -5.56 -16.21 8.72
CA SER A 44 -6.30 -17.42 8.34
C SER A 44 -5.50 -18.39 7.46
N GLU A 45 -4.48 -17.89 6.74
CA GLU A 45 -3.72 -18.67 5.77
C GLU A 45 -2.29 -19.06 6.24
N ASN A 46 -1.86 -18.58 7.42
CA ASN A 46 -0.51 -18.81 7.93
C ASN A 46 -0.50 -19.09 9.44
N GLU A 47 0.62 -19.66 9.92
CA GLU A 47 0.80 -19.99 11.34
C GLU A 47 1.23 -18.78 12.17
N ILE A 48 1.95 -17.85 11.55
CA ILE A 48 2.48 -16.64 12.16
C ILE A 48 2.10 -15.45 11.30
N THR A 49 1.57 -14.40 11.94
CA THR A 49 1.23 -13.14 11.29
C THR A 49 2.19 -12.05 11.70
N VAL A 50 2.83 -11.45 10.71
CA VAL A 50 3.74 -10.32 10.87
C VAL A 50 3.15 -9.11 10.16
N VAL A 51 3.13 -7.97 10.82
CA VAL A 51 2.80 -6.68 10.20
C VAL A 51 4.01 -5.77 10.33
N SER A 52 4.29 -4.96 9.31
CA SER A 52 5.20 -3.82 9.50
C SER A 52 4.45 -2.50 9.53
N VAL A 53 4.89 -1.59 10.40
CA VAL A 53 4.50 -0.19 10.41
C VAL A 53 5.76 0.64 10.22
N TYR A 54 5.97 1.11 8.98
CA TYR A 54 7.12 1.92 8.62
C TYR A 54 6.75 2.98 7.58
N LEU A 55 6.77 4.24 7.98
CA LEU A 55 6.54 5.38 7.10
C LEU A 55 7.82 5.61 6.25
N ASN A 56 7.78 5.10 5.01
CA ASN A 56 8.94 5.12 4.12
C ASN A 56 9.08 6.48 3.41
N GLU A 57 10.01 7.29 3.86
CA GLU A 57 10.22 8.64 3.34
C GLU A 57 10.62 8.65 1.85
N THR A 58 11.34 7.62 1.39
CA THR A 58 11.91 7.56 0.03
C THR A 58 10.86 7.48 -1.09
N GLN A 59 9.62 7.12 -0.77
CA GLN A 59 8.53 7.04 -1.76
C GLN A 59 7.65 8.30 -1.83
N PHE A 60 7.92 9.32 -1.01
CA PHE A 60 7.17 10.56 -0.99
C PHE A 60 7.85 11.62 -1.87
N ASN A 61 7.13 12.12 -2.87
CA ASN A 61 7.59 13.24 -3.69
C ASN A 61 7.27 14.59 -3.04
N ASP A 62 6.22 14.65 -2.24
CA ASP A 62 5.79 15.83 -1.50
C ASP A 62 6.12 15.67 -0.01
N LYS A 63 6.93 16.57 0.51
CA LYS A 63 7.26 16.61 1.94
C LYS A 63 6.04 16.88 2.82
N ASN A 64 5.06 17.64 2.32
CA ASN A 64 3.83 17.90 3.07
C ASN A 64 2.98 16.62 3.21
N ASP A 65 2.91 15.78 2.17
CA ASP A 65 2.19 14.50 2.27
C ASP A 65 2.86 13.56 3.28
N LEU A 66 4.19 13.58 3.36
CA LEU A 66 4.94 12.83 4.36
C LEU A 66 4.65 13.34 5.79
N VAL A 67 4.77 14.65 6.02
CA VAL A 67 4.60 15.26 7.37
C VAL A 67 3.15 15.14 7.85
N THR A 68 2.18 15.26 6.94
CA THR A 68 0.75 15.18 7.25
C THR A 68 0.17 13.77 7.10
N TYR A 69 1.02 12.74 6.92
CA TYR A 69 0.52 11.37 6.78
C TYR A 69 -0.18 10.94 8.08
N PRO A 70 -1.45 10.48 8.01
CA PRO A 70 -2.26 10.25 9.20
C PRO A 70 -1.89 8.90 9.86
N ALA A 71 -0.75 8.83 10.53
CA ALA A 71 -0.32 7.68 11.31
C ALA A 71 -0.28 8.03 12.80
N ASN A 72 -0.81 7.14 13.63
CA ASN A 72 -0.65 7.16 15.08
C ASN A 72 -0.18 5.78 15.50
N PHE A 73 1.06 5.69 15.95
CA PHE A 73 1.69 4.40 16.26
C PHE A 73 1.00 3.65 17.41
N ASP A 74 0.52 4.37 18.41
CA ASP A 74 -0.14 3.74 19.57
C ASP A 74 -1.52 3.17 19.18
N ASP A 75 -2.30 3.90 18.37
CA ASP A 75 -3.57 3.41 17.83
C ASP A 75 -3.35 2.20 16.91
N ASP A 76 -2.31 2.25 16.06
CA ASP A 76 -1.93 1.13 15.19
C ASP A 76 -1.55 -0.10 16.01
N CYS A 77 -0.76 0.06 17.08
CA CYS A 77 -0.40 -1.03 17.98
C CYS A 77 -1.62 -1.66 18.66
N ALA A 78 -2.52 -0.83 19.21
CA ALA A 78 -3.73 -1.31 19.87
C ALA A 78 -4.63 -2.09 18.89
N LEU A 79 -4.76 -1.60 17.65
CA LEU A 79 -5.54 -2.24 16.61
C LEU A 79 -4.95 -3.60 16.20
N LEU A 80 -3.62 -3.68 16.01
CA LEU A 80 -2.94 -4.93 15.63
C LEU A 80 -2.93 -5.95 16.77
N GLU A 81 -2.82 -5.49 18.00
CA GLU A 81 -2.89 -6.35 19.19
C GLU A 81 -4.28 -6.97 19.34
N SER A 82 -5.35 -6.16 19.17
CA SER A 82 -6.73 -6.64 19.17
C SER A 82 -7.02 -7.63 18.03
N ALA A 83 -6.37 -7.44 16.86
CA ALA A 83 -6.47 -8.38 15.74
C ALA A 83 -5.67 -9.67 15.96
N GLY A 84 -4.87 -9.76 17.04
CA GLY A 84 -4.08 -10.93 17.39
C GLY A 84 -2.90 -11.16 16.45
N VAL A 85 -2.22 -10.09 16.04
CA VAL A 85 -0.94 -10.13 15.31
C VAL A 85 0.16 -10.65 16.23
N ASP A 86 1.02 -11.54 15.74
CA ASP A 86 2.09 -12.11 16.54
C ASP A 86 3.26 -11.14 16.70
N TYR A 87 3.71 -10.55 15.59
CA TYR A 87 4.88 -9.67 15.55
C TYR A 87 4.60 -8.39 14.76
N LEU A 88 5.00 -7.26 15.34
CA LEU A 88 5.01 -5.96 14.68
C LEU A 88 6.48 -5.55 14.42
N PHE A 89 6.83 -5.39 13.15
CA PHE A 89 8.13 -4.82 12.75
C PHE A 89 7.98 -3.32 12.54
N ALA A 90 8.56 -2.52 13.41
CA ALA A 90 8.43 -1.06 13.45
C ALA A 90 9.81 -0.37 13.46
N PRO A 91 10.57 -0.46 12.36
CA PRO A 91 11.89 0.16 12.25
C PRO A 91 11.78 1.67 12.03
N ASN A 92 12.91 2.38 12.17
CA ASN A 92 13.07 3.76 11.72
C ASN A 92 13.94 3.83 10.44
N TYR A 93 14.11 5.05 9.90
CA TYR A 93 14.89 5.28 8.69
C TYR A 93 16.34 4.81 8.83
N ALA A 94 17.01 5.16 9.92
CA ALA A 94 18.43 4.88 10.10
C ALA A 94 18.76 3.38 10.08
N VAL A 95 17.87 2.52 10.59
CA VAL A 95 18.07 1.06 10.56
C VAL A 95 17.61 0.43 9.25
N MET A 96 16.65 1.04 8.54
CA MET A 96 16.22 0.57 7.22
C MET A 96 17.16 0.99 6.09
N TYR A 97 17.78 2.16 6.22
CA TYR A 97 18.70 2.73 5.23
C TYR A 97 20.04 3.13 5.86
N PRO A 98 20.83 2.17 6.39
CA PRO A 98 22.15 2.46 6.96
C PRO A 98 23.15 2.95 5.89
N ASP A 99 22.80 2.77 4.61
CA ASP A 99 23.52 3.22 3.42
C ASP A 99 23.02 4.59 2.90
N ASP A 100 22.11 5.24 3.63
CA ASP A 100 21.44 6.48 3.23
C ASP A 100 20.80 6.42 1.84
N TYR A 101 20.06 5.32 1.58
CA TYR A 101 19.34 5.04 0.32
C TYR A 101 20.26 5.00 -0.92
N ARG A 102 21.54 4.63 -0.76
CA ARG A 102 22.50 4.52 -1.87
C ARG A 102 22.17 3.40 -2.85
N TYR A 103 21.62 2.31 -2.34
CA TYR A 103 21.20 1.16 -3.14
C TYR A 103 19.68 1.15 -3.29
N MET A 104 19.21 1.05 -4.53
CA MET A 104 17.79 1.05 -4.84
C MET A 104 17.43 -0.01 -5.89
N VAL A 105 16.17 -0.46 -5.85
CA VAL A 105 15.56 -1.28 -6.89
C VAL A 105 14.77 -0.37 -7.81
N THR A 106 15.01 -0.45 -9.12
CA THR A 106 14.24 0.30 -10.13
C THR A 106 13.67 -0.64 -11.19
N GLU A 107 12.47 -0.34 -11.64
CA GLU A 107 11.85 -0.93 -12.82
C GLU A 107 11.79 0.15 -13.91
N LYS A 108 12.07 -0.22 -15.19
CA LYS A 108 12.39 0.78 -16.23
C LYS A 108 11.20 1.19 -17.09
N ASP A 109 10.11 0.41 -17.09
CA ASP A 109 8.99 0.54 -18.01
C ASP A 109 7.69 0.95 -17.30
N PHE A 110 6.99 0.00 -16.68
CA PHE A 110 5.67 0.23 -16.10
C PHE A 110 5.69 1.18 -14.90
N SER A 111 6.80 1.23 -14.16
CA SER A 111 6.99 2.19 -13.05
C SER A 111 7.03 3.65 -13.50
N LYS A 112 7.22 3.92 -14.80
CA LYS A 112 7.28 5.27 -15.38
C LYS A 112 5.94 5.71 -15.98
N LEU A 113 4.94 4.83 -15.98
CA LEU A 113 3.60 5.11 -16.47
C LEU A 113 2.63 5.43 -15.31
N LEU A 114 1.43 5.90 -15.63
CA LEU A 114 0.32 6.09 -14.68
C LEU A 114 0.73 6.94 -13.45
N CYS A 115 0.64 6.35 -12.23
CA CYS A 115 1.09 7.00 -11.00
C CYS A 115 2.58 7.38 -11.06
N GLY A 116 3.42 6.54 -11.67
CA GLY A 116 4.86 6.81 -11.75
C GLY A 116 5.21 7.98 -12.66
N ALA A 117 4.46 8.19 -13.74
CA ALA A 117 4.62 9.37 -14.60
C ALA A 117 4.37 10.68 -13.83
N LYS A 118 3.48 10.65 -12.84
CA LYS A 118 3.11 11.81 -12.01
C LYS A 118 3.95 11.91 -10.72
N ARG A 119 4.64 10.85 -10.37
CA ARG A 119 5.42 10.73 -9.13
C ARG A 119 6.80 10.12 -9.42
N PRO A 120 7.72 10.87 -10.06
CA PRO A 120 9.07 10.37 -10.39
C PRO A 120 9.79 9.82 -9.15
N GLY A 121 10.36 8.59 -9.25
CA GLY A 121 11.06 7.93 -8.13
C GLY A 121 10.17 7.25 -7.08
N HIS A 122 8.87 7.48 -7.10
CA HIS A 122 7.94 6.88 -6.14
C HIS A 122 8.06 5.34 -6.08
N PHE A 123 8.00 4.70 -7.23
CA PHE A 123 8.10 3.24 -7.29
C PHE A 123 9.50 2.71 -7.00
N ASP A 124 10.54 3.48 -7.24
CA ASP A 124 11.90 3.12 -6.80
C ASP A 124 11.95 3.03 -5.26
N GLY A 125 11.32 3.99 -4.57
CA GLY A 125 11.16 3.94 -3.10
C GLY A 125 10.32 2.75 -2.63
N VAL A 126 9.18 2.49 -3.29
CA VAL A 126 8.30 1.36 -2.95
C VAL A 126 8.98 0.01 -3.17
N LEU A 127 9.58 -0.21 -4.34
CA LEU A 127 10.27 -1.47 -4.66
C LEU A 127 11.44 -1.72 -3.71
N THR A 128 12.21 -0.68 -3.40
CA THR A 128 13.35 -0.79 -2.51
C THR A 128 12.94 -1.15 -1.07
N VAL A 129 11.95 -0.45 -0.50
CA VAL A 129 11.51 -0.75 0.87
C VAL A 129 10.89 -2.13 0.97
N VAL A 130 10.06 -2.50 0.00
CA VAL A 130 9.41 -3.83 0.02
C VAL A 130 10.44 -4.92 -0.18
N MET A 131 11.44 -4.76 -1.07
CA MET A 131 12.55 -5.70 -1.20
C MET A 131 13.27 -5.91 0.15
N LYS A 132 13.62 -4.81 0.85
CA LYS A 132 14.26 -4.90 2.18
C LYS A 132 13.36 -5.64 3.18
N LEU A 133 12.08 -5.27 3.27
CA LEU A 133 11.11 -5.90 4.18
C LEU A 133 10.95 -7.40 3.90
N LEU A 134 10.82 -7.79 2.63
CA LEU A 134 10.69 -9.20 2.23
C LEU A 134 11.95 -10.01 2.58
N ASN A 135 13.14 -9.43 2.42
CA ASN A 135 14.39 -10.08 2.81
C ASN A 135 14.56 -10.22 4.34
N ILE A 136 14.07 -9.25 5.12
CA ILE A 136 14.12 -9.30 6.58
C ILE A 136 13.13 -10.33 7.12
N VAL A 137 11.87 -10.27 6.67
CA VAL A 137 10.77 -11.10 7.18
C VAL A 137 10.81 -12.52 6.61
N ARG A 138 11.21 -12.68 5.35
CA ARG A 138 11.20 -13.95 4.59
C ARG A 138 9.85 -14.69 4.74
N PRO A 139 8.73 -14.04 4.38
CA PRO A 139 7.42 -14.65 4.52
C PRO A 139 7.18 -15.72 3.46
N ALA A 140 6.27 -16.67 3.73
CA ALA A 140 5.73 -17.55 2.71
C ALA A 140 4.71 -16.81 1.82
N ASN A 141 3.87 -15.97 2.44
CA ASN A 141 2.89 -15.14 1.76
C ASN A 141 3.02 -13.68 2.21
N ALA A 142 2.96 -12.73 1.29
CA ALA A 142 2.87 -11.30 1.59
C ALA A 142 1.60 -10.72 0.96
N TYR A 143 0.83 -9.95 1.74
CA TYR A 143 -0.52 -9.51 1.41
C TYR A 143 -0.54 -8.02 1.06
N PHE A 144 -1.11 -7.71 -0.10
CA PHE A 144 -1.23 -6.34 -0.62
C PHE A 144 -2.64 -6.07 -1.12
N GLY A 145 -3.14 -4.86 -0.89
CA GLY A 145 -4.45 -4.46 -1.42
C GLY A 145 -4.42 -4.25 -2.93
N GLU A 146 -5.43 -4.76 -3.64
CA GLU A 146 -5.62 -4.50 -5.08
C GLU A 146 -6.00 -3.04 -5.37
N LYS A 147 -6.30 -2.27 -4.34
CA LYS A 147 -6.48 -0.82 -4.44
C LYS A 147 -5.28 -0.14 -5.12
N ASP A 148 -4.06 -0.55 -4.81
CA ASP A 148 -2.82 -0.06 -5.40
C ASP A 148 -2.27 -1.04 -6.45
N PHE A 149 -3.10 -1.33 -7.50
CA PHE A 149 -2.86 -2.41 -8.44
C PHE A 149 -1.57 -2.26 -9.26
N GLN A 150 -1.19 -1.03 -9.64
CA GLN A 150 0.10 -0.79 -10.30
C GLN A 150 1.26 -1.20 -9.38
N GLN A 151 1.19 -0.85 -8.10
CA GLN A 151 2.16 -1.27 -7.09
C GLN A 151 2.21 -2.80 -6.97
N LEU A 152 1.05 -3.45 -6.83
CA LEU A 152 0.97 -4.90 -6.73
C LEU A 152 1.57 -5.60 -7.97
N THR A 153 1.33 -5.07 -9.17
CA THR A 153 1.88 -5.59 -10.42
C THR A 153 3.41 -5.47 -10.46
N LEU A 154 3.92 -4.30 -10.08
CA LEU A 154 5.37 -4.06 -10.01
C LEU A 154 6.05 -4.95 -8.96
N LEU A 155 5.43 -5.14 -7.81
CA LEU A 155 5.96 -6.02 -6.76
C LEU A 155 5.97 -7.49 -7.19
N ARG A 156 4.94 -7.96 -7.89
CA ARG A 156 4.92 -9.32 -8.47
C ARG A 156 6.05 -9.52 -9.47
N GLY A 157 6.23 -8.57 -10.38
CA GLY A 157 7.35 -8.59 -11.32
C GLY A 157 8.71 -8.58 -10.63
N MET A 158 8.87 -7.81 -9.55
CA MET A 158 10.09 -7.79 -8.74
C MET A 158 10.36 -9.16 -8.10
N VAL A 159 9.37 -9.76 -7.44
CA VAL A 159 9.52 -11.08 -6.80
C VAL A 159 9.91 -12.14 -7.82
N GLU A 160 9.30 -12.14 -8.99
CA GLU A 160 9.61 -13.04 -10.10
C GLU A 160 11.03 -12.80 -10.65
N ALA A 161 11.37 -11.55 -10.97
CA ALA A 161 12.66 -11.19 -11.57
C ALA A 161 13.86 -11.49 -10.66
N PHE A 162 13.66 -11.41 -9.34
CA PHE A 162 14.71 -11.71 -8.35
C PHE A 162 14.62 -13.11 -7.75
N PHE A 163 13.82 -14.01 -8.36
CA PHE A 163 13.67 -15.41 -7.95
C PHE A 163 13.34 -15.59 -6.46
N MET A 164 12.54 -14.68 -5.90
CA MET A 164 12.19 -14.74 -4.48
C MET A 164 11.10 -15.81 -4.26
N ASN A 165 11.33 -16.73 -3.36
CA ASN A 165 10.36 -17.76 -3.01
C ASN A 165 9.28 -17.21 -2.05
N ILE A 166 8.49 -16.27 -2.55
CA ILE A 166 7.43 -15.56 -1.79
C ILE A 166 6.19 -15.46 -2.67
N ASN A 167 5.04 -15.84 -2.15
CA ASN A 167 3.77 -15.65 -2.83
C ASN A 167 3.17 -14.27 -2.49
N LEU A 168 2.98 -13.41 -3.50
CA LEU A 168 2.31 -12.12 -3.33
C LEU A 168 0.80 -12.26 -3.55
N VAL A 169 0.05 -12.13 -2.47
CA VAL A 169 -1.40 -12.28 -2.44
C VAL A 169 -2.07 -10.93 -2.61
N GLY A 170 -2.80 -10.75 -3.71
CA GLY A 170 -3.69 -9.61 -3.91
C GLY A 170 -4.96 -9.79 -3.09
N CYS A 171 -5.37 -8.74 -2.36
CA CYS A 171 -6.58 -8.73 -1.57
C CYS A 171 -7.58 -7.72 -2.13
N PRO A 172 -8.87 -8.07 -2.22
CA PRO A 172 -9.90 -7.20 -2.76
C PRO A 172 -9.99 -5.86 -2.03
N ILE A 173 -10.49 -4.85 -2.75
CA ILE A 173 -10.71 -3.52 -2.18
C ILE A 173 -11.85 -3.59 -1.15
N VAL A 174 -11.57 -3.15 0.07
CA VAL A 174 -12.61 -2.96 1.08
C VAL A 174 -13.22 -1.57 0.93
N ARG A 175 -14.55 -1.50 0.93
CA ARG A 175 -15.30 -0.27 0.75
C ARG A 175 -16.22 -0.01 1.94
N GLU A 176 -16.53 1.26 2.18
CA GLU A 176 -17.61 1.68 3.05
C GLU A 176 -18.98 1.30 2.42
N GLU A 177 -20.05 1.36 3.20
CA GLU A 177 -21.42 1.07 2.73
C GLU A 177 -21.85 1.91 1.53
N ASN A 178 -21.32 3.12 1.41
CA ASN A 178 -21.58 4.03 0.29
C ASN A 178 -20.70 3.76 -0.96
N GLY A 179 -19.89 2.68 -0.95
CA GLY A 179 -19.03 2.31 -2.06
C GLY A 179 -17.63 2.97 -2.06
N LEU A 180 -17.36 3.93 -1.17
CA LEU A 180 -16.06 4.56 -1.05
C LEU A 180 -15.01 3.55 -0.60
N ALA A 181 -13.90 3.43 -1.34
CA ALA A 181 -12.77 2.60 -0.91
C ALA A 181 -12.14 3.17 0.37
N ILE A 182 -11.89 2.30 1.34
CA ILE A 182 -11.29 2.72 2.61
C ILE A 182 -9.82 3.11 2.38
N SER A 183 -9.46 4.32 2.85
CA SER A 183 -8.11 4.87 2.76
C SER A 183 -7.81 5.75 3.96
N SER A 184 -6.58 5.69 4.46
CA SER A 184 -6.10 6.62 5.49
C SER A 184 -6.23 8.09 5.04
N ARG A 185 -6.08 8.36 3.73
CA ARG A 185 -6.24 9.71 3.17
C ARG A 185 -7.67 10.24 3.21
N ASN A 186 -8.71 9.39 3.32
CA ASN A 186 -10.09 9.85 3.45
C ASN A 186 -10.30 10.74 4.69
N ARG A 187 -9.47 10.57 5.73
CA ARG A 187 -9.48 11.41 6.94
C ARG A 187 -9.12 12.89 6.68
N LYS A 188 -8.51 13.19 5.53
CA LYS A 188 -8.16 14.56 5.11
C LYS A 188 -9.30 15.27 4.35
N LEU A 189 -10.35 14.55 3.96
CA LEU A 189 -11.50 15.11 3.24
C LEU A 189 -12.45 15.79 4.20
N SER A 190 -13.06 16.90 3.73
CA SER A 190 -14.18 17.54 4.41
C SER A 190 -15.44 16.65 4.39
N GLN A 191 -16.48 17.01 5.13
CA GLN A 191 -17.77 16.31 5.06
C GLN A 191 -18.35 16.34 3.64
N GLN A 192 -18.18 17.43 2.90
CA GLN A 192 -18.63 17.55 1.51
C GLN A 192 -17.80 16.64 0.60
N GLY A 193 -16.49 16.61 0.79
CA GLY A 193 -15.60 15.70 0.08
C GLY A 193 -15.94 14.23 0.33
N LEU A 194 -16.20 13.83 1.57
CA LEU A 194 -16.61 12.46 1.92
C LEU A 194 -17.96 12.08 1.28
N ALA A 195 -18.90 13.03 1.17
CA ALA A 195 -20.20 12.79 0.50
C ALA A 195 -20.04 12.66 -1.03
N LEU A 196 -19.04 13.32 -1.63
CA LEU A 196 -18.78 13.29 -3.06
C LEU A 196 -17.92 12.09 -3.50
N ALA A 197 -16.97 11.70 -2.66
CA ALA A 197 -15.95 10.69 -2.98
C ALA A 197 -16.51 9.34 -3.53
N PRO A 198 -17.66 8.81 -3.07
CA PRO A 198 -18.24 7.57 -3.61
C PRO A 198 -18.55 7.64 -5.11
N LYS A 199 -18.89 8.82 -5.66
CA LYS A 199 -19.20 9.02 -7.08
C LYS A 199 -18.05 8.62 -7.99
N PHE A 200 -16.81 8.66 -7.49
CA PHE A 200 -15.66 8.20 -8.25
C PHE A 200 -15.82 6.72 -8.66
N HIS A 201 -16.15 5.86 -7.71
CA HIS A 201 -16.39 4.45 -7.97
C HIS A 201 -17.63 4.23 -8.87
N GLU A 202 -18.71 4.93 -8.60
CA GLU A 202 -19.96 4.83 -9.41
C GLU A 202 -19.70 5.14 -10.88
N ILE A 203 -18.98 6.24 -11.17
CA ILE A 203 -18.65 6.65 -12.54
C ILE A 203 -17.74 5.62 -13.23
N LEU A 204 -16.74 5.09 -12.53
CA LEU A 204 -15.88 4.05 -13.08
C LEU A 204 -16.63 2.74 -13.34
N ALA A 205 -17.54 2.35 -12.44
CA ALA A 205 -18.34 1.14 -12.57
C ALA A 205 -19.38 1.23 -13.70
N ALA A 206 -19.88 2.45 -13.99
CA ALA A 206 -20.79 2.68 -15.13
C ALA A 206 -20.10 2.43 -16.49
N GLY A 207 -18.77 2.46 -16.53
CA GLY A 207 -18.00 2.20 -17.75
C GLY A 207 -18.04 3.37 -18.74
N GLY A 208 -17.53 3.10 -19.94
CA GLY A 208 -17.42 4.08 -21.03
C GLY A 208 -16.02 4.13 -21.63
N THR A 209 -15.80 5.06 -22.54
CA THR A 209 -14.48 5.41 -23.05
C THR A 209 -13.68 6.19 -21.99
N GLU A 210 -12.37 6.21 -22.09
CA GLU A 210 -11.50 6.97 -21.17
C GLU A 210 -11.89 8.46 -21.11
N SER A 211 -12.24 9.04 -22.26
CA SER A 211 -12.66 10.44 -22.38
C SER A 211 -14.02 10.71 -21.73
N GLU A 212 -15.01 9.82 -21.91
CA GLU A 212 -16.32 9.94 -21.28
C GLU A 212 -16.21 9.82 -19.75
N ILE A 213 -15.44 8.85 -19.26
CA ILE A 213 -15.20 8.67 -17.82
C ILE A 213 -14.52 9.92 -17.25
N ALA A 214 -13.46 10.43 -17.88
CA ALA A 214 -12.76 11.63 -17.44
C ALA A 214 -13.73 12.84 -17.39
N SER A 215 -14.50 13.07 -18.44
CA SER A 215 -15.50 14.15 -18.48
C SER A 215 -16.57 14.03 -17.38
N ASN A 216 -17.06 12.82 -17.12
CA ASN A 216 -18.04 12.58 -16.06
C ASN A 216 -17.45 12.83 -14.65
N LEU A 217 -16.18 12.47 -14.43
CA LEU A 217 -15.47 12.75 -13.21
C LEU A 217 -15.30 14.27 -12.99
N GLU A 218 -14.90 15.00 -14.03
CA GLU A 218 -14.76 16.46 -13.96
C GLU A 218 -16.09 17.15 -13.66
N LYS A 219 -17.18 16.75 -14.35
CA LYS A 219 -18.54 17.24 -14.08
C LYS A 219 -19.01 16.94 -12.66
N ALA A 220 -18.56 15.85 -12.08
CA ALA A 220 -18.86 15.47 -10.70
C ALA A 220 -18.03 16.24 -9.66
N GLY A 221 -17.06 17.06 -10.08
CA GLY A 221 -16.24 17.90 -9.20
C GLY A 221 -14.86 17.33 -8.85
N PHE A 222 -14.42 16.27 -9.54
CA PHE A 222 -13.07 15.76 -9.38
C PHE A 222 -12.09 16.46 -10.33
N LYS A 223 -10.87 16.69 -9.88
CA LYS A 223 -9.76 17.05 -10.75
C LYS A 223 -9.09 15.76 -11.24
N VAL A 224 -9.28 15.42 -12.51
CA VAL A 224 -8.74 14.19 -13.09
C VAL A 224 -7.22 14.30 -13.27
N ASP A 225 -6.48 13.35 -12.72
CA ASP A 225 -5.04 13.18 -12.94
C ASP A 225 -4.79 12.33 -14.20
N TYR A 226 -5.45 11.19 -14.28
CA TYR A 226 -5.52 10.36 -15.48
C TYR A 226 -6.72 9.38 -15.43
N VAL A 227 -7.21 9.02 -16.60
CA VAL A 227 -8.07 7.85 -16.85
C VAL A 227 -7.51 7.18 -18.09
N THR A 228 -7.07 5.92 -17.97
CA THR A 228 -6.48 5.21 -19.12
C THR A 228 -6.57 3.70 -18.97
N LYS A 229 -6.65 2.99 -20.09
CA LYS A 229 -6.55 1.53 -20.13
C LYS A 229 -5.12 1.10 -20.42
N HIS A 230 -4.65 0.16 -19.64
CA HIS A 230 -3.35 -0.48 -19.84
C HIS A 230 -3.51 -1.99 -19.68
N ASN A 231 -3.10 -2.78 -20.68
CA ASN A 231 -3.24 -4.24 -20.68
C ASN A 231 -4.66 -4.72 -20.35
N GLY A 232 -5.68 -4.06 -20.93
CA GLY A 232 -7.09 -4.42 -20.77
C GLY A 232 -7.75 -3.96 -19.45
N ARG A 233 -6.98 -3.40 -18.51
CA ARG A 233 -7.48 -2.87 -17.24
C ARG A 233 -7.57 -1.34 -17.28
N LEU A 234 -8.67 -0.80 -16.75
CA LEU A 234 -8.83 0.63 -16.53
C LEU A 234 -8.06 1.08 -15.28
N TYR A 235 -7.33 2.17 -15.40
CA TYR A 235 -6.66 2.87 -14.31
C TYR A 235 -7.13 4.30 -14.28
N ALA A 236 -7.43 4.81 -13.10
CA ALA A 236 -7.83 6.19 -12.91
C ALA A 236 -7.26 6.74 -11.60
N ALA A 237 -6.92 8.01 -11.61
CA ALA A 237 -6.57 8.78 -10.40
C ALA A 237 -7.18 10.18 -10.52
N VAL A 238 -7.64 10.69 -9.39
CA VAL A 238 -8.25 12.01 -9.30
C VAL A 238 -7.73 12.74 -8.05
N PHE A 239 -7.97 14.04 -7.99
CA PHE A 239 -7.87 14.83 -6.76
C PHE A 239 -9.25 15.32 -6.37
N LEU A 240 -9.51 15.33 -5.08
CA LEU A 240 -10.68 15.91 -4.46
C LEU A 240 -10.20 16.72 -3.24
N GLU A 241 -10.46 18.05 -3.23
CA GLU A 241 -9.99 18.95 -2.15
C GLU A 241 -8.47 18.84 -1.89
N ASP A 242 -7.65 18.78 -2.97
CA ASP A 242 -6.19 18.56 -2.92
C ASP A 242 -5.75 17.23 -2.29
N VAL A 243 -6.69 16.40 -1.86
CA VAL A 243 -6.46 15.02 -1.46
C VAL A 243 -6.51 14.15 -2.70
N ARG A 244 -5.52 13.27 -2.87
CA ARG A 244 -5.54 12.24 -3.91
C ARG A 244 -6.19 10.97 -3.36
N PRO A 245 -7.50 10.76 -3.55
CA PRO A 245 -8.08 9.46 -3.31
C PRO A 245 -7.56 8.53 -4.41
N ASP A 246 -6.67 7.63 -4.05
CA ASP A 246 -6.24 6.56 -4.93
C ASP A 246 -7.35 5.50 -4.96
N HIS A 247 -8.21 5.56 -5.96
CA HIS A 247 -9.26 4.57 -6.15
C HIS A 247 -9.16 3.99 -7.54
N ARG A 248 -9.35 2.67 -7.60
CA ARG A 248 -9.36 1.90 -8.84
C ARG A 248 -10.63 1.03 -8.85
N PRO A 249 -11.23 0.78 -10.02
CA PRO A 249 -12.31 -0.16 -10.12
C PRO A 249 -11.86 -1.59 -9.83
#